data_56b87b2af2c2d7bb84723549bc7b5139
#
_entry.id   56b87b2af2c2d7bb84723549bc7b5139
#
_cell.length_a   1.000
_cell.length_b   1.000
_cell.length_c   1.000
_cell.angle_alpha   90.00
_cell.angle_beta   90.00
_cell.angle_gamma   90.00
#
_symmetry.space_group_name_H-M   'P 1'
#
loop_
_entity.id
_entity.type
_entity.pdbx_description
1 polymer ?
#
loop_
_entity_poly.entity_id
_entity_poly.type
_entity_poly.pdbx_seq_one_letter_code
_entity_poly.pdbx_strand_id
1 'polypeptide(L)'
;MTISVGDKLPEATLVMLGEAGPQQVKVSEKTAGRKVALFAVPGAFTPTCHSAHVPSFIRTKDQFAEKGVDEIICVSVNDPFVMKAWGEATGANAAGITMLADADSSFTNAIGMAFDAPPAGLLARSKRYAMLVEDGVV
;
A
#
# COMPACT_ATOMS: atom_id res chain seq x y z
N MET A 1 -17.41 -6.72 -3.89
CA MET A 1 -17.16 -6.53 -5.33
C MET A 1 -15.72 -6.08 -5.52
N THR A 2 -15.00 -6.71 -6.42
CA THR A 2 -13.61 -6.35 -6.67
C THR A 2 -13.52 -5.09 -7.52
N ILE A 3 -12.63 -4.18 -7.13
CA ILE A 3 -12.42 -2.94 -7.88
C ILE A 3 -11.83 -3.23 -9.27
N SER A 4 -12.19 -2.41 -10.24
CA SER A 4 -11.78 -2.55 -11.65
C SER A 4 -11.23 -1.24 -12.18
N VAL A 5 -10.51 -1.32 -13.30
CA VAL A 5 -10.04 -0.13 -14.01
C VAL A 5 -11.24 0.74 -14.39
N GLY A 6 -11.14 2.02 -14.14
CA GLY A 6 -12.21 2.99 -14.32
C GLY A 6 -13.03 3.27 -13.07
N ASP A 7 -12.92 2.44 -12.04
CA ASP A 7 -13.62 2.65 -10.79
C ASP A 7 -12.93 3.72 -9.95
N LYS A 8 -13.73 4.49 -9.23
CA LYS A 8 -13.23 5.44 -8.24
C LYS A 8 -12.88 4.70 -6.96
N LEU A 9 -11.73 5.03 -6.35
CA LEU A 9 -11.34 4.46 -5.06
C LEU A 9 -12.33 4.92 -3.97
N PRO A 10 -12.76 4.00 -3.10
CA PRO A 10 -13.56 4.38 -1.94
C PRO A 10 -12.73 5.21 -0.97
N GLU A 11 -13.38 6.09 -0.22
CA GLU A 11 -12.70 6.80 0.84
C GLU A 11 -12.43 5.85 2.01
N ALA A 12 -11.22 5.93 2.57
CA ALA A 12 -10.82 5.16 3.73
C ALA A 12 -9.71 5.90 4.47
N THR A 13 -9.53 5.57 5.73
CA THR A 13 -8.45 6.12 6.55
C THR A 13 -7.40 5.05 6.77
N LEU A 14 -6.18 5.32 6.34
CA LEU A 14 -5.02 4.48 6.57
C LEU A 14 -4.15 5.13 7.65
N VAL A 15 -3.15 4.43 8.14
CA VAL A 15 -2.29 4.95 9.21
C VAL A 15 -0.83 4.81 8.81
N MET A 16 -0.05 5.84 9.06
CA MET A 16 1.41 5.79 8.93
C MET A 16 2.05 6.22 10.24
N LEU A 17 3.29 5.81 10.46
CA LEU A 17 4.04 6.25 11.63
C LEU A 17 4.89 7.47 11.23
N GLY A 18 4.44 8.65 11.65
CA GLY A 18 5.18 9.90 11.48
C GLY A 18 6.12 10.17 12.65
N GLU A 19 6.81 11.31 12.61
CA GLU A 19 7.74 11.70 13.67
C GLU A 19 7.06 11.89 15.02
N ALA A 20 5.82 12.38 15.00
CA ALA A 20 5.04 12.62 16.22
C ALA A 20 4.19 11.41 16.66
N GLY A 21 4.36 10.24 16.01
CA GLY A 21 3.58 9.03 16.29
C GLY A 21 2.63 8.66 15.16
N PRO A 22 1.65 7.77 15.42
CA PRO A 22 0.70 7.36 14.40
C PRO A 22 -0.08 8.54 13.82
N GLN A 23 -0.15 8.59 12.49
CA GLN A 23 -0.81 9.66 11.75
C GLN A 23 -1.86 9.05 10.83
N GLN A 24 -3.09 9.56 10.90
CA GLN A 24 -4.15 9.14 10.00
C GLN A 24 -4.00 9.80 8.64
N VAL A 25 -4.18 9.03 7.58
CA VAL A 25 -4.06 9.50 6.19
C VAL A 25 -5.29 9.03 5.43
N LYS A 26 -6.02 9.96 4.85
CA LYS A 26 -7.17 9.63 4.01
C LYS A 26 -6.71 9.28 2.61
N VAL A 27 -7.35 8.29 1.99
CA VAL A 27 -7.05 7.89 0.61
C VAL A 27 -7.16 9.08 -0.34
N SER A 28 -8.20 9.90 -0.17
CA SER A 28 -8.41 11.09 -1.01
C SER A 28 -7.27 12.12 -0.90
N GLU A 29 -6.66 12.25 0.26
CA GLU A 29 -5.53 13.16 0.45
C GLU A 29 -4.30 12.74 -0.38
N LYS A 30 -4.16 11.45 -0.62
CA LYS A 30 -3.03 10.91 -1.39
C LYS A 30 -3.29 10.87 -2.89
N THR A 31 -4.54 10.82 -3.31
CA THR A 31 -4.88 10.56 -4.71
C THR A 31 -5.51 11.73 -5.45
N ALA A 32 -6.11 12.69 -4.77
CA ALA A 32 -6.79 13.83 -5.42
C ALA A 32 -5.82 14.67 -6.25
N GLY A 33 -6.08 14.79 -7.54
CA GLY A 33 -5.25 15.58 -8.45
C GLY A 33 -3.86 15.00 -8.68
N ARG A 34 -3.61 13.74 -8.31
CA ARG A 34 -2.29 13.12 -8.38
C ARG A 34 -2.32 11.81 -9.13
N LYS A 35 -1.16 11.40 -9.61
CA LYS A 35 -0.94 10.10 -10.22
C LYS A 35 -0.10 9.25 -9.26
N VAL A 36 -0.67 8.16 -8.76
CA VAL A 36 -0.08 7.35 -7.71
C VAL A 36 0.00 5.89 -8.16
N ALA A 37 1.15 5.27 -7.94
CA ALA A 37 1.28 3.82 -8.06
C ALA A 37 1.07 3.22 -6.67
N LEU A 38 0.01 2.45 -6.51
CA LEU A 38 -0.37 1.84 -5.24
C LEU A 38 -0.28 0.32 -5.38
N PHE A 39 0.47 -0.31 -4.50
CA PHE A 39 0.54 -1.77 -4.46
C PHE A 39 0.29 -2.29 -3.06
N ALA A 40 -0.23 -3.50 -2.96
CA ALA A 40 -0.52 -4.13 -1.69
C ALA A 40 0.08 -5.51 -1.61
N VAL A 41 0.33 -5.92 -0.38
CA VAL A 41 0.96 -7.20 -0.05
C VAL A 41 0.14 -7.91 1.03
N PRO A 42 0.18 -9.26 1.07
CA PRO A 42 -0.51 -10.03 2.12
C PRO A 42 0.01 -9.77 3.53
N GLY A 43 1.24 -9.32 3.66
CA GLY A 43 1.80 -8.99 4.96
C GLY A 43 3.25 -8.57 4.89
N ALA A 44 3.61 -7.61 5.76
CA ALA A 44 4.99 -7.21 5.97
C ALA A 44 5.81 -8.42 6.43
N PHE A 45 7.05 -8.50 5.99
CA PHE A 45 8.00 -9.58 6.33
C PHE A 45 7.62 -10.97 5.81
N THR A 46 6.56 -11.10 5.02
CA THR A 46 6.27 -12.38 4.36
C THR A 46 7.23 -12.59 3.19
N PRO A 47 7.59 -13.85 2.84
CA PRO A 47 8.74 -14.10 1.95
C PRO A 47 8.72 -13.35 0.61
N THR A 48 7.66 -13.49 -0.19
CA THR A 48 7.60 -12.85 -1.52
C THR A 48 7.50 -11.33 -1.42
N CYS A 49 6.75 -10.84 -0.44
CA CYS A 49 6.60 -9.39 -0.22
C CYS A 49 7.95 -8.75 0.12
N HIS A 50 8.71 -9.39 0.99
CA HIS A 50 9.99 -8.89 1.46
C HIS A 50 11.10 -9.04 0.42
N SER A 51 11.19 -10.18 -0.25
CA SER A 51 12.34 -10.51 -1.12
C SER A 51 12.14 -10.15 -2.59
N ALA A 52 10.92 -9.95 -3.06
CA ALA A 52 10.65 -9.72 -4.48
C ALA A 52 9.77 -8.50 -4.76
N HIS A 53 8.59 -8.39 -4.14
CA HIS A 53 7.60 -7.38 -4.51
C HIS A 53 8.08 -5.96 -4.18
N VAL A 54 8.41 -5.68 -2.93
CA VAL A 54 8.91 -4.36 -2.53
C VAL A 54 10.22 -4.02 -3.24
N PRO A 55 11.22 -4.91 -3.29
CA PRO A 55 12.44 -4.61 -4.04
C PRO A 55 12.22 -4.28 -5.51
N SER A 56 11.22 -4.88 -6.17
CA SER A 56 10.92 -4.57 -7.57
C SER A 56 10.51 -3.10 -7.74
N PHE A 57 9.71 -2.56 -6.82
CA PHE A 57 9.32 -1.14 -6.86
C PHE A 57 10.48 -0.21 -6.53
N ILE A 58 11.38 -0.62 -5.63
CA ILE A 58 12.58 0.16 -5.31
C ILE A 58 13.48 0.27 -6.56
N ARG A 59 13.69 -0.83 -7.28
CA ARG A 59 14.52 -0.84 -8.48
C ARG A 59 13.93 -0.01 -9.62
N THR A 60 12.62 0.13 -9.68
CA THR A 60 11.93 0.78 -10.80
C THR A 60 11.36 2.16 -10.46
N LYS A 61 11.63 2.68 -9.26
CA LYS A 61 11.03 3.94 -8.79
C LYS A 61 11.31 5.12 -9.74
N ASP A 62 12.50 5.20 -10.31
CA ASP A 62 12.84 6.30 -11.22
C ASP A 62 12.06 6.21 -12.53
N GLN A 63 11.79 4.98 -13.00
CA GLN A 63 10.96 4.77 -14.19
C GLN A 63 9.52 5.21 -13.96
N PHE A 64 8.98 5.00 -12.74
CA PHE A 64 7.67 5.52 -12.39
C PHE A 64 7.66 7.05 -12.39
N ALA A 65 8.68 7.67 -11.82
CA ALA A 65 8.79 9.14 -11.79
C ALA A 65 8.87 9.71 -13.21
N GLU A 66 9.60 9.08 -14.13
CA GLU A 66 9.69 9.48 -15.53
C GLU A 66 8.35 9.44 -16.24
N LYS A 67 7.44 8.56 -15.79
CA LYS A 67 6.09 8.43 -16.36
C LYS A 67 5.06 9.32 -15.67
N GLY A 68 5.51 10.25 -14.84
CA GLY A 68 4.65 11.23 -14.17
C GLY A 68 3.97 10.72 -12.92
N VAL A 69 4.44 9.62 -12.33
CA VAL A 69 3.91 9.12 -11.05
C VAL A 69 4.47 10.00 -9.93
N ASP A 70 3.55 10.59 -9.15
CA ASP A 70 3.90 11.52 -8.08
C ASP A 70 4.37 10.80 -6.82
N GLU A 71 3.84 9.61 -6.55
CA GLU A 71 4.14 8.86 -5.34
C GLU A 71 3.93 7.36 -5.55
N ILE A 72 4.77 6.54 -4.91
CA ILE A 72 4.56 5.08 -4.82
C ILE A 72 4.14 4.76 -3.40
N ILE A 73 3.03 4.05 -3.25
CA ILE A 73 2.43 3.72 -1.95
C ILE A 73 2.32 2.21 -1.81
N CYS A 74 2.79 1.68 -0.68
CA CYS A 74 2.60 0.29 -0.30
C CYS A 74 1.57 0.20 0.81
N VAL A 75 0.56 -0.65 0.64
CA VAL A 75 -0.50 -0.88 1.63
C VAL A 75 -0.44 -2.32 2.11
N SER A 76 -0.58 -2.52 3.40
CA SER A 76 -0.70 -3.86 3.98
C SER A 76 -1.61 -3.81 5.21
N VAL A 77 -2.29 -4.93 5.48
CA VAL A 77 -3.10 -5.11 6.68
C VAL A 77 -2.15 -5.49 7.82
N ASN A 78 -1.47 -4.48 8.33
CA ASN A 78 -0.56 -4.54 9.47
C ASN A 78 -0.75 -3.23 10.25
N ASP A 79 -0.11 -3.12 11.41
CA ASP A 79 -0.12 -1.85 12.14
C ASP A 79 0.98 -0.91 11.60
N PRO A 80 0.91 0.40 11.93
CA PRO A 80 1.88 1.37 11.40
C PRO A 80 3.31 1.16 11.92
N PHE A 81 3.47 0.55 13.09
CA PHE A 81 4.80 0.29 13.65
C PHE A 81 5.51 -0.80 12.85
N VAL A 82 4.80 -1.87 12.53
CA VAL A 82 5.31 -2.95 11.66
C VAL A 82 5.63 -2.40 10.27
N MET A 83 4.77 -1.56 9.71
CA MET A 83 5.00 -1.00 8.38
C MET A 83 6.24 -0.11 8.33
N LYS A 84 6.47 0.69 9.36
CA LYS A 84 7.69 1.50 9.45
C LYS A 84 8.94 0.62 9.51
N ALA A 85 8.94 -0.38 10.38
CA ALA A 85 10.06 -1.30 10.54
C ALA A 85 10.34 -2.06 9.25
N TRP A 86 9.30 -2.49 8.56
CA TRP A 86 9.44 -3.20 7.29
C TRP A 86 9.98 -2.29 6.19
N GLY A 87 9.53 -1.04 6.15
CA GLY A 87 10.06 -0.04 5.22
C GLY A 87 11.54 0.22 5.44
N GLU A 88 12.00 0.23 6.68
CA GLU A 88 13.42 0.36 7.02
C GLU A 88 14.20 -0.89 6.61
N ALA A 89 13.68 -2.08 6.93
CA ALA A 89 14.35 -3.34 6.64
C ALA A 89 14.50 -3.61 5.13
N THR A 90 13.55 -3.16 4.31
CA THR A 90 13.59 -3.35 2.86
C THR A 90 14.31 -2.23 2.11
N GLY A 91 14.54 -1.09 2.76
CA GLY A 91 15.03 0.12 2.10
C GLY A 91 13.95 0.95 1.45
N ALA A 92 12.68 0.58 1.60
CA ALA A 92 11.56 1.29 0.99
C ALA A 92 11.45 2.73 1.51
N ASN A 93 11.63 2.95 2.80
CA ASN A 93 11.58 4.29 3.39
C ASN A 93 12.66 5.19 2.78
N ALA A 94 13.89 4.69 2.69
CA ALA A 94 15.00 5.44 2.09
C ALA A 94 14.78 5.71 0.61
N ALA A 95 14.07 4.83 -0.09
CA ALA A 95 13.72 4.99 -1.50
C ALA A 95 12.56 5.95 -1.74
N GLY A 96 11.89 6.43 -0.68
CA GLY A 96 10.78 7.35 -0.80
C GLY A 96 9.42 6.68 -1.04
N ILE A 97 9.32 5.36 -0.86
CA ILE A 97 8.04 4.65 -0.93
C ILE A 97 7.28 4.88 0.38
N THR A 98 6.04 5.33 0.26
CA THR A 98 5.17 5.58 1.42
C THR A 98 4.57 4.26 1.90
N MET A 99 4.76 3.94 3.18
CA MET A 99 4.26 2.71 3.79
C MET A 99 3.01 3.04 4.60
N LEU A 100 1.85 2.56 4.15
CA LEU A 100 0.57 2.81 4.82
C LEU A 100 -0.01 1.52 5.37
N ALA A 101 -0.55 1.60 6.58
CA ALA A 101 -1.18 0.48 7.27
C ALA A 101 -2.70 0.56 7.13
N ASP A 102 -3.30 -0.51 6.57
CA ASP A 102 -4.75 -0.72 6.58
C ASP A 102 -5.07 -1.64 7.77
N ALA A 103 -4.89 -1.09 8.99
CA ALA A 103 -4.82 -1.87 10.21
C ALA A 103 -6.09 -2.70 10.50
N ASP A 104 -7.25 -2.17 10.16
CA ASP A 104 -8.54 -2.84 10.37
C ASP A 104 -9.09 -3.51 9.10
N SER A 105 -8.32 -3.52 8.02
CA SER A 105 -8.71 -4.10 6.72
C SER A 105 -9.89 -3.38 6.04
N SER A 106 -10.26 -2.18 6.48
CA SER A 106 -11.42 -1.48 5.94
C SER A 106 -11.25 -1.11 4.47
N PHE A 107 -10.11 -0.58 4.08
CA PHE A 107 -9.81 -0.26 2.69
C PHE A 107 -9.75 -1.53 1.83
N THR A 108 -9.05 -2.55 2.31
CA THR A 108 -8.91 -3.84 1.63
C THR A 108 -10.27 -4.49 1.38
N ASN A 109 -11.15 -4.48 2.38
CA ASN A 109 -12.52 -4.99 2.24
C ASN A 109 -13.32 -4.15 1.24
N ALA A 110 -13.21 -2.83 1.31
CA ALA A 110 -13.97 -1.92 0.45
C ALA A 110 -13.66 -2.11 -1.03
N ILE A 111 -12.43 -2.47 -1.39
CA ILE A 111 -12.05 -2.72 -2.79
C ILE A 111 -12.18 -4.18 -3.19
N GLY A 112 -12.64 -5.05 -2.29
CA GLY A 112 -12.88 -6.47 -2.60
C GLY A 112 -11.63 -7.33 -2.71
N MET A 113 -10.55 -6.93 -2.05
CA MET A 113 -9.25 -7.62 -2.14
C MET A 113 -8.84 -8.35 -0.87
N ALA A 114 -9.77 -8.55 0.06
CA ALA A 114 -9.50 -9.26 1.31
C ALA A 114 -9.47 -10.78 1.11
N PHE A 115 -8.62 -11.44 1.86
CA PHE A 115 -8.57 -12.90 1.90
C PHE A 115 -8.07 -13.40 3.26
N ASP A 116 -8.31 -14.67 3.52
CA ASP A 116 -7.81 -15.37 4.70
C ASP A 116 -6.96 -16.57 4.30
N ALA A 117 -5.89 -16.81 5.03
CA ALA A 117 -5.07 -18.00 4.93
C ALA A 117 -4.73 -18.48 6.35
N PRO A 118 -5.71 -19.08 7.09
CA PRO A 118 -5.51 -19.46 8.49
C PRO A 118 -4.30 -20.36 8.74
N PRO A 119 -3.97 -21.35 7.87
CA PRO A 119 -2.78 -22.18 8.08
C PRO A 119 -1.47 -21.38 8.11
N ALA A 120 -1.43 -20.21 7.46
CA ALA A 120 -0.28 -19.32 7.47
C ALA A 120 -0.40 -18.22 8.53
N GLY A 121 -1.47 -18.21 9.33
CA GLY A 121 -1.71 -17.18 10.33
C GLY A 121 -2.17 -15.86 9.75
N LEU A 122 -2.67 -15.84 8.51
CA LEU A 122 -3.11 -14.60 7.84
C LEU A 122 -4.64 -14.52 7.87
N LEU A 123 -5.15 -13.49 8.54
CA LEU A 123 -6.59 -13.24 8.66
C LEU A 123 -6.89 -11.82 8.21
N ALA A 124 -7.97 -11.65 7.43
CA ALA A 124 -8.42 -10.37 6.89
C ALA A 124 -7.29 -9.60 6.17
N ARG A 125 -6.43 -10.31 5.48
CA ARG A 125 -5.28 -9.74 4.77
C ARG A 125 -5.64 -9.34 3.35
N SER A 126 -4.76 -8.59 2.70
CA SER A 126 -4.94 -8.16 1.33
C SER A 126 -4.37 -9.19 0.36
N LYS A 127 -5.09 -9.41 -0.75
CA LYS A 127 -4.49 -10.05 -1.90
C LYS A 127 -3.35 -9.17 -2.42
N ARG A 128 -2.41 -9.78 -3.14
CA ARG A 128 -1.35 -9.02 -3.82
C ARG A 128 -1.91 -8.35 -5.05
N TYR A 129 -1.69 -7.05 -5.16
CA TYR A 129 -2.09 -6.31 -6.36
C TYR A 129 -1.20 -5.07 -6.55
N ALA A 130 -1.27 -4.51 -7.75
CA ALA A 130 -0.72 -3.19 -8.04
C ALA A 130 -1.71 -2.45 -8.93
N MET A 131 -1.84 -1.15 -8.73
CA MET A 131 -2.73 -0.32 -9.54
C MET A 131 -2.11 1.06 -9.76
N LEU A 132 -2.47 1.66 -10.87
CA LEU A 132 -2.18 3.05 -11.15
C LEU A 132 -3.45 3.85 -10.90
N VAL A 133 -3.36 4.91 -10.12
CA VAL A 133 -4.50 5.73 -9.73
C VAL A 133 -4.25 7.16 -10.19
N GLU A 134 -5.16 7.71 -10.98
CA GLU A 134 -5.12 9.09 -11.43
C GLU A 134 -6.35 9.84 -10.90
N ASP A 135 -6.12 10.86 -10.09
CA ASP A 135 -7.18 11.67 -9.47
C ASP A 135 -8.26 10.80 -8.83
N GLY A 136 -7.84 9.77 -8.08
CA GLY A 136 -8.73 8.87 -7.36
C GLY A 136 -9.40 7.78 -8.21
N VAL A 137 -9.08 7.66 -9.49
CA VAL A 137 -9.65 6.65 -10.41
C VAL A 137 -8.59 5.63 -10.79
N VAL A 138 -8.93 4.35 -10.65
CA VAL A 138 -8.05 3.23 -11.01
C VAL A 138 -7.86 3.11 -12.51
#